data_e2aa36facf5f475d420ad72b24d1aedc
#
_entry.id   e2aa36facf5f475d420ad72b24d1aedc
#
_cell.length_a   1.000
_cell.length_b   1.000
_cell.length_c   1.000
_cell.angle_alpha   90.00
_cell.angle_beta   90.00
_cell.angle_gamma   90.00
#
_symmetry.space_group_name_H-M   'P 1'
#
loop_
_entity.id
_entity.type
_entity.pdbx_description
1 polymer ?
#
loop_
_entity_poly.entity_id
_entity_poly.type
_entity_poly.pdbx_seq_one_letter_code
_entity_poly.pdbx_strand_id
1 'polypeptide(L)'
;MEKLNFNRYAKNELLTTEFENKCCATAWLSAAIKAIGSLRILKNKTELVFESQDYEYIKSTAIAVKTTYNAEIDVDVTNVNTGLQKGKLYVMKVPPAITHDMLYDAGIIRKTKDGYDFVEGIDNKVVMNECCAKTYLKSLFVATGSANVPEKLIGEDADIESSGSGYYLEFALSDETYALSVKKLLLSFDIVAKTVERGNKFIVYVKESEVISNFFALLGASETVLYMQDVMIERLVNN
;
A
#
# COMPACT_ATOMS: atom_id res chain seq x y z
N MET A 1 -13.55 11.22 23.99
CA MET A 1 -12.94 11.50 22.66
C MET A 1 -12.63 10.16 22.00
N GLU A 2 -13.00 9.99 20.74
CA GLU A 2 -12.70 8.76 20.01
C GLU A 2 -11.18 8.69 19.78
N LYS A 3 -10.56 7.57 20.14
CA LYS A 3 -9.12 7.37 20.03
C LYS A 3 -8.71 7.38 18.54
N LEU A 4 -7.76 8.23 18.16
CA LEU A 4 -7.28 8.30 16.77
C LEU A 4 -6.65 6.98 16.36
N ASN A 5 -7.18 6.34 15.33
CA ASN A 5 -6.51 5.21 14.70
C ASN A 5 -5.44 5.73 13.74
N PHE A 6 -4.21 5.83 14.22
CA PHE A 6 -3.08 6.37 13.47
C PHE A 6 -2.89 5.69 12.10
N ASN A 7 -2.99 4.36 12.04
CA ASN A 7 -2.84 3.63 10.79
C ASN A 7 -3.89 4.06 9.74
N ARG A 8 -5.15 4.21 10.15
CA ARG A 8 -6.22 4.66 9.27
C ARG A 8 -6.04 6.11 8.86
N TYR A 9 -5.60 6.96 9.78
CA TYR A 9 -5.30 8.37 9.52
C TYR A 9 -4.23 8.53 8.43
N ALA A 10 -3.08 7.86 8.61
CA ALA A 10 -1.99 7.87 7.64
C ALA A 10 -2.40 7.31 6.26
N LYS A 11 -3.18 6.22 6.23
CA LYS A 11 -3.69 5.67 4.97
C LYS A 11 -4.62 6.64 4.26
N ASN A 12 -5.53 7.30 4.97
CA ASN A 12 -6.46 8.25 4.37
C ASN A 12 -5.74 9.45 3.74
N GLU A 13 -4.68 9.96 4.37
CA GLU A 13 -3.88 11.06 3.83
C GLU A 13 -3.13 10.66 2.54
N LEU A 14 -2.75 9.40 2.41
CA LEU A 14 -2.02 8.87 1.25
C LEU A 14 -2.91 8.45 0.07
N LEU A 15 -4.23 8.41 0.27
CA LEU A 15 -5.17 8.18 -0.82
C LEU A 15 -5.15 9.34 -1.81
N THR A 16 -5.33 9.03 -3.09
CA THR A 16 -5.32 10.04 -4.14
C THR A 16 -6.63 10.10 -4.89
N THR A 17 -7.05 11.31 -5.23
CA THR A 17 -8.23 11.58 -6.04
C THR A 17 -7.89 11.93 -7.49
N GLU A 18 -6.59 12.09 -7.80
CA GLU A 18 -6.08 12.36 -9.16
C GLU A 18 -4.63 11.92 -9.29
N PHE A 19 -4.19 11.70 -10.53
CA PHE A 19 -2.81 11.41 -10.88
C PHE A 19 -2.32 12.43 -11.90
N GLU A 20 -1.24 13.12 -11.58
CA GLU A 20 -0.62 14.10 -12.48
C GLU A 20 -0.14 13.46 -13.78
N ASN A 21 0.36 12.24 -13.72
CA ASN A 21 0.99 11.54 -14.84
C ASN A 21 0.50 10.09 -14.95
N LYS A 22 0.36 9.61 -16.19
CA LYS A 22 0.03 8.21 -16.47
C LYS A 22 1.03 7.23 -15.85
N CYS A 23 2.33 7.57 -15.82
CA CYS A 23 3.33 6.69 -15.24
C CYS A 23 3.14 6.50 -13.73
N CYS A 24 2.71 7.53 -13.00
CA CYS A 24 2.36 7.42 -11.59
C CYS A 24 1.09 6.58 -11.38
N ALA A 25 0.06 6.78 -12.22
CA ALA A 25 -1.13 5.94 -12.20
C ALA A 25 -0.78 4.46 -12.47
N THR A 26 0.11 4.19 -13.43
CA THR A 26 0.61 2.83 -13.71
C THR A 26 1.38 2.24 -12.52
N ALA A 27 2.21 3.04 -11.84
CA ALA A 27 2.92 2.60 -10.64
C ALA A 27 1.96 2.26 -9.48
N TRP A 28 0.90 3.06 -9.29
CA TRP A 28 -0.19 2.74 -8.36
C TRP A 28 -0.83 1.40 -8.70
N LEU A 29 -1.22 1.20 -9.96
CA LEU A 29 -1.84 -0.03 -10.44
C LEU A 29 -0.93 -1.25 -10.27
N SER A 30 0.37 -1.10 -10.49
CA SER A 30 1.34 -2.19 -10.29
C SER A 30 1.33 -2.70 -8.84
N ALA A 31 1.38 -1.79 -7.86
CA ALA A 31 1.30 -2.15 -6.45
C ALA A 31 -0.08 -2.73 -6.10
N ALA A 32 -1.17 -2.14 -6.60
CA ALA A 32 -2.53 -2.60 -6.35
C ALA A 32 -2.77 -4.02 -6.89
N ILE A 33 -2.29 -4.33 -8.11
CA ILE A 33 -2.41 -5.68 -8.69
C ILE A 33 -1.71 -6.71 -7.81
N LYS A 34 -0.49 -6.42 -7.35
CA LYS A 34 0.26 -7.34 -6.48
C LYS A 34 -0.34 -7.50 -5.09
N ALA A 35 -1.01 -6.45 -4.59
CA ALA A 35 -1.56 -6.44 -3.23
C ALA A 35 -2.96 -7.07 -3.12
N ILE A 36 -3.86 -6.70 -4.03
CA ILE A 36 -5.30 -7.03 -3.96
C ILE A 36 -5.87 -7.52 -5.30
N GLY A 37 -5.03 -7.63 -6.34
CA GLY A 37 -5.46 -8.13 -7.65
C GLY A 37 -5.51 -9.64 -7.70
N SER A 38 -6.51 -10.16 -8.40
CA SER A 38 -6.63 -11.59 -8.73
C SER A 38 -6.96 -11.76 -10.21
N LEU A 39 -6.32 -12.75 -10.84
CA LEU A 39 -6.59 -13.12 -12.23
C LEU A 39 -7.58 -14.27 -12.27
N ARG A 40 -8.68 -14.09 -12.98
CA ARG A 40 -9.71 -15.11 -13.21
C ARG A 40 -9.74 -15.50 -14.68
N ILE A 41 -9.70 -16.77 -14.99
CA ILE A 41 -9.80 -17.27 -16.35
C ILE A 41 -11.22 -17.78 -16.56
N LEU A 42 -11.99 -17.09 -17.42
CA LEU A 42 -13.37 -17.41 -17.73
C LEU A 42 -13.53 -17.62 -19.25
N LYS A 43 -13.79 -18.87 -19.69
CA LYS A 43 -14.09 -19.18 -21.10
C LYS A 43 -13.11 -18.54 -22.08
N ASN A 44 -11.81 -18.73 -21.91
CA ASN A 44 -10.72 -18.17 -22.70
C ASN A 44 -10.54 -16.64 -22.61
N LYS A 45 -11.08 -15.97 -21.60
CA LYS A 45 -10.82 -14.58 -21.29
C LYS A 45 -10.16 -14.47 -19.93
N THR A 46 -9.14 -13.64 -19.84
CA THR A 46 -8.53 -13.29 -18.56
C THR A 46 -9.18 -12.01 -18.05
N GLU A 47 -9.70 -12.07 -16.84
CA GLU A 47 -10.27 -10.94 -16.12
C GLU A 47 -9.39 -10.63 -14.91
N LEU A 48 -9.01 -9.37 -14.75
CA LEU A 48 -8.34 -8.89 -13.55
C LEU A 48 -9.41 -8.30 -12.61
N VAL A 49 -9.41 -8.77 -11.38
CA VAL A 49 -10.38 -8.33 -10.35
C VAL A 49 -9.62 -7.80 -9.15
N PHE A 50 -10.00 -6.60 -8.68
CA PHE A 50 -9.52 -6.04 -7.42
C PHE A 50 -10.60 -6.21 -6.35
N GLU A 51 -10.20 -6.66 -5.16
CA GLU A 51 -11.09 -6.87 -4.03
C GLU A 51 -10.51 -6.26 -2.75
N SER A 52 -11.26 -5.37 -2.10
CA SER A 52 -10.84 -4.75 -0.84
C SER A 52 -12.04 -4.40 0.05
N GLN A 53 -11.83 -4.38 1.36
CA GLN A 53 -12.78 -3.79 2.31
C GLN A 53 -12.63 -2.27 2.41
N ASP A 54 -11.57 -1.70 1.86
CA ASP A 54 -11.33 -0.26 1.80
C ASP A 54 -11.88 0.32 0.48
N TYR A 55 -13.01 1.01 0.58
CA TYR A 55 -13.66 1.65 -0.57
C TYR A 55 -12.80 2.74 -1.21
N GLU A 56 -12.15 3.57 -0.39
CA GLU A 56 -11.38 4.71 -0.90
C GLU A 56 -10.14 4.22 -1.67
N TYR A 57 -9.55 3.10 -1.25
CA TYR A 57 -8.47 2.48 -2.00
C TYR A 57 -8.92 1.94 -3.36
N ILE A 58 -10.08 1.25 -3.42
CA ILE A 58 -10.68 0.79 -4.69
C ILE A 58 -11.00 1.98 -5.59
N LYS A 59 -11.55 3.06 -5.04
CA LYS A 59 -11.84 4.29 -5.77
C LYS A 59 -10.58 4.93 -6.35
N SER A 60 -9.51 5.08 -5.57
CA SER A 60 -8.22 5.57 -6.07
C SER A 60 -7.66 4.66 -7.17
N THR A 61 -7.86 3.35 -7.05
CA THR A 61 -7.43 2.37 -8.08
C THR A 61 -8.26 2.51 -9.36
N ALA A 62 -9.57 2.76 -9.25
CA ALA A 62 -10.44 3.04 -10.41
C ALA A 62 -10.03 4.36 -11.13
N ILE A 63 -9.67 5.39 -10.36
CA ILE A 63 -9.13 6.65 -10.90
C ILE A 63 -7.82 6.39 -11.67
N ALA A 64 -6.93 5.55 -11.14
CA ALA A 64 -5.70 5.15 -11.83
C ALA A 64 -5.98 4.44 -13.17
N VAL A 65 -6.97 3.55 -13.21
CA VAL A 65 -7.41 2.89 -14.46
C VAL A 65 -7.95 3.92 -15.44
N LYS A 66 -8.84 4.82 -15.00
CA LYS A 66 -9.38 5.89 -15.84
C LYS A 66 -8.27 6.78 -16.41
N THR A 67 -7.30 7.18 -15.59
CA THR A 67 -6.16 8.03 -16.00
C THR A 67 -5.29 7.35 -17.05
N THR A 68 -5.07 6.03 -16.91
CA THR A 68 -4.14 5.30 -17.79
C THR A 68 -4.81 4.83 -19.07
N TYR A 69 -6.04 4.29 -18.98
CA TYR A 69 -6.72 3.59 -20.08
C TYR A 69 -7.99 4.30 -20.57
N ASN A 70 -8.35 5.45 -19.99
CA ASN A 70 -9.60 6.16 -20.27
C ASN A 70 -10.84 5.25 -20.13
N ALA A 71 -10.80 4.28 -19.22
CA ALA A 71 -11.88 3.35 -18.95
C ALA A 71 -12.51 3.68 -17.59
N GLU A 72 -13.83 3.81 -17.59
CA GLU A 72 -14.62 3.88 -16.36
C GLU A 72 -15.02 2.47 -15.95
N ILE A 73 -14.87 2.18 -14.67
CA ILE A 73 -15.15 0.86 -14.13
C ILE A 73 -16.05 1.01 -12.90
N ASP A 74 -17.15 0.26 -12.92
CA ASP A 74 -18.06 0.20 -11.79
C ASP A 74 -17.47 -0.60 -10.64
N VAL A 75 -17.82 -0.21 -9.44
CA VAL A 75 -17.45 -0.91 -8.20
C VAL A 75 -18.68 -1.60 -7.63
N ASP A 76 -18.69 -2.92 -7.68
CA ASP A 76 -19.69 -3.75 -7.03
C ASP A 76 -19.47 -3.79 -5.52
N VAL A 77 -20.56 -3.86 -4.74
CA VAL A 77 -20.51 -4.01 -3.29
C VAL A 77 -21.16 -5.31 -2.88
N THR A 78 -20.42 -6.15 -2.19
CA THR A 78 -20.90 -7.42 -1.65
C THR A 78 -20.78 -7.44 -0.13
N ASN A 79 -21.81 -7.87 0.58
CA ASN A 79 -21.72 -8.10 2.01
C ASN A 79 -21.05 -9.45 2.27
N VAL A 80 -19.95 -9.44 2.99
CA VAL A 80 -19.24 -10.66 3.42
C VAL A 80 -19.57 -10.92 4.87
N ASN A 81 -20.07 -12.12 5.15
CA ASN A 81 -20.34 -12.60 6.50
C ASN A 81 -19.82 -14.03 6.64
N THR A 82 -18.51 -14.18 6.45
CA THR A 82 -17.80 -15.43 6.76
C THR A 82 -17.24 -15.31 8.18
N GLY A 83 -17.14 -16.41 8.93
CA GLY A 83 -16.75 -16.39 10.35
C GLY A 83 -15.50 -15.59 10.71
N LEU A 84 -14.63 -15.31 9.74
CA LEU A 84 -13.38 -14.55 9.86
C LEU A 84 -13.47 -13.12 9.29
N GLN A 85 -14.42 -12.85 8.39
CA GLN A 85 -14.58 -11.53 7.76
C GLN A 85 -16.05 -11.10 7.83
N LYS A 86 -16.29 -9.94 8.45
CA LYS A 86 -17.60 -9.27 8.48
C LYS A 86 -17.44 -7.88 7.91
N GLY A 87 -18.31 -7.49 6.98
CA GLY A 87 -18.31 -6.14 6.42
C GLY A 87 -18.66 -6.10 4.94
N LYS A 88 -18.38 -4.95 4.33
CA LYS A 88 -18.55 -4.75 2.90
C LYS A 88 -17.25 -5.12 2.18
N LEU A 89 -17.36 -5.85 1.10
CA LEU A 89 -16.30 -6.12 0.14
C LEU A 89 -16.60 -5.34 -1.13
N TYR A 90 -15.69 -4.50 -1.55
CA TYR A 90 -15.76 -3.73 -2.79
C TYR A 90 -14.98 -4.47 -3.87
N VAL A 91 -15.64 -4.69 -5.00
CA VAL A 91 -15.11 -5.52 -6.10
C VAL A 91 -15.12 -4.69 -7.38
N MET A 92 -13.96 -4.52 -7.98
CA MET A 92 -13.76 -3.84 -9.25
C MET A 92 -13.23 -4.82 -10.29
N LYS A 93 -13.96 -5.00 -11.42
CA LYS A 93 -13.59 -5.91 -12.49
C LYS A 93 -13.07 -5.13 -13.68
N VAL A 94 -11.82 -5.41 -14.06
CA VAL A 94 -11.20 -4.76 -15.22
C VAL A 94 -11.72 -5.39 -16.51
N PRO A 95 -12.15 -4.57 -17.49
CA PRO A 95 -12.59 -5.09 -18.79
C PRO A 95 -11.50 -5.94 -19.44
N PRO A 96 -11.81 -7.12 -19.99
CA PRO A 96 -10.84 -8.00 -20.66
C PRO A 96 -10.05 -7.30 -21.78
N ALA A 97 -10.66 -6.30 -22.43
CA ALA A 97 -10.02 -5.56 -23.52
C ALA A 97 -8.76 -4.80 -23.10
N ILE A 98 -8.65 -4.37 -21.85
CA ILE A 98 -7.51 -3.61 -21.32
C ILE A 98 -6.68 -4.42 -20.30
N THR A 99 -7.14 -5.60 -19.90
CA THR A 99 -6.48 -6.41 -18.86
C THR A 99 -5.04 -6.77 -19.24
N HIS A 100 -4.82 -7.24 -20.48
CA HIS A 100 -3.49 -7.64 -20.93
C HIS A 100 -2.52 -6.44 -20.93
N ASP A 101 -2.93 -5.31 -21.49
CA ASP A 101 -2.10 -4.10 -21.58
C ASP A 101 -1.79 -3.57 -20.18
N MET A 102 -2.77 -3.60 -19.28
CA MET A 102 -2.58 -3.22 -17.87
C MET A 102 -1.54 -4.10 -17.17
N LEU A 103 -1.60 -5.42 -17.34
CA LEU A 103 -0.63 -6.33 -16.75
C LEU A 103 0.78 -6.09 -17.29
N TYR A 104 0.90 -5.81 -18.60
CA TYR A 104 2.16 -5.51 -19.25
C TYR A 104 2.74 -4.16 -18.82
N ASP A 105 1.95 -3.09 -18.88
CA ASP A 105 2.38 -1.74 -18.50
C ASP A 105 2.73 -1.64 -17.02
N ALA A 106 1.93 -2.27 -16.16
CA ALA A 106 2.17 -2.35 -14.73
C ALA A 106 3.34 -3.28 -14.34
N GLY A 107 4.03 -3.91 -15.31
CA GLY A 107 5.17 -4.77 -15.05
C GLY A 107 4.82 -6.05 -14.27
N ILE A 108 3.60 -6.56 -14.43
CA ILE A 108 3.17 -7.82 -13.84
C ILE A 108 3.57 -8.98 -14.76
N ILE A 109 3.50 -8.75 -16.07
CA ILE A 109 3.98 -9.67 -17.08
C ILE A 109 5.01 -8.96 -17.98
N ARG A 110 5.91 -9.75 -18.55
CA ARG A 110 6.87 -9.29 -19.56
C ARG A 110 6.87 -10.23 -20.75
N LYS A 111 7.12 -9.66 -21.94
CA LYS A 111 7.24 -10.43 -23.17
C LYS A 111 8.53 -11.25 -23.18
N THR A 112 8.43 -12.50 -23.56
CA THR A 112 9.53 -13.44 -23.78
C THR A 112 9.51 -13.97 -25.20
N LYS A 113 10.45 -14.85 -25.56
CA LYS A 113 10.48 -15.49 -26.91
C LYS A 113 9.26 -16.39 -27.13
N ASP A 114 8.79 -17.03 -26.06
CA ASP A 114 7.74 -18.05 -26.10
C ASP A 114 6.36 -17.52 -25.66
N GLY A 115 6.24 -16.21 -25.35
CA GLY A 115 4.98 -15.60 -24.92
C GLY A 115 5.15 -14.52 -23.85
N TYR A 116 4.54 -14.73 -22.71
CA TYR A 116 4.60 -13.80 -21.56
C TYR A 116 4.86 -14.58 -20.28
N ASP A 117 5.80 -14.07 -19.46
CA ASP A 117 6.09 -14.59 -18.12
C ASP A 117 5.67 -13.56 -17.06
N PHE A 118 5.30 -14.07 -15.89
CA PHE A 118 5.09 -13.21 -14.71
C PHE A 118 6.41 -12.65 -14.20
N VAL A 119 6.38 -11.38 -13.80
CA VAL A 119 7.52 -10.71 -13.19
C VAL A 119 7.49 -10.94 -11.69
N GLU A 120 8.53 -11.60 -11.18
CA GLU A 120 8.76 -11.71 -9.75
C GLU A 120 9.20 -10.36 -9.18
N GLY A 121 8.75 -10.04 -7.97
CA GLY A 121 9.08 -8.77 -7.32
C GLY A 121 8.52 -7.54 -8.05
N ILE A 122 9.28 -6.47 -8.06
CA ILE A 122 8.92 -5.18 -8.70
C ILE A 122 9.69 -5.02 -10.01
N ASP A 123 8.99 -4.76 -11.11
CA ASP A 123 9.66 -4.41 -12.37
C ASP A 123 10.28 -3.00 -12.26
N ASN A 124 11.59 -2.90 -12.48
CA ASN A 124 12.32 -1.64 -12.38
C ASN A 124 11.77 -0.53 -13.28
N LYS A 125 11.18 -0.86 -14.44
CA LYS A 125 10.58 0.13 -15.34
C LYS A 125 9.44 0.92 -14.69
N VAL A 126 8.71 0.29 -13.75
CA VAL A 126 7.55 0.90 -13.08
C VAL A 126 7.97 1.91 -12.03
N VAL A 127 9.13 1.69 -11.40
CA VAL A 127 9.65 2.52 -10.29
C VAL A 127 10.92 3.29 -10.66
N MET A 128 11.22 3.41 -11.94
CA MET A 128 12.44 4.07 -12.43
C MET A 128 12.47 5.58 -12.09
N ASN A 129 11.31 6.25 -12.17
CA ASN A 129 11.19 7.66 -11.80
C ASN A 129 10.83 7.78 -10.32
N GLU A 130 11.41 8.75 -9.64
CA GLU A 130 11.17 8.99 -8.21
C GLU A 130 9.68 9.16 -7.88
N CYS A 131 8.93 9.92 -8.69
CA CYS A 131 7.49 10.11 -8.51
C CYS A 131 6.71 8.78 -8.63
N CYS A 132 7.11 7.90 -9.56
CA CYS A 132 6.50 6.58 -9.72
C CYS A 132 6.84 5.67 -8.54
N ALA A 133 8.09 5.67 -8.07
CA ALA A 133 8.53 4.92 -6.91
C ALA A 133 7.76 5.32 -5.64
N LYS A 134 7.61 6.63 -5.40
CA LYS A 134 6.79 7.17 -4.29
C LYS A 134 5.33 6.74 -4.42
N THR A 135 4.75 6.83 -5.62
CA THR A 135 3.35 6.44 -5.85
C THR A 135 3.14 4.94 -5.68
N TYR A 136 4.12 4.11 -6.11
CA TYR A 136 4.11 2.67 -5.85
C TYR A 136 4.08 2.39 -4.34
N LEU A 137 4.96 3.02 -3.57
CA LEU A 137 5.01 2.87 -2.11
C LEU A 137 3.74 3.37 -1.41
N LYS A 138 3.11 4.47 -1.90
CA LYS A 138 1.80 4.93 -1.40
C LYS A 138 0.73 3.83 -1.55
N SER A 139 0.56 3.35 -2.78
CA SER A 139 -0.42 2.30 -3.09
C SER A 139 -0.16 1.04 -2.24
N LEU A 140 1.09 0.60 -2.17
CA LEU A 140 1.49 -0.56 -1.40
C LEU A 140 1.20 -0.40 0.10
N PHE A 141 1.52 0.77 0.68
CA PHE A 141 1.26 1.04 2.10
C PHE A 141 -0.24 1.06 2.39
N VAL A 142 -1.04 1.71 1.56
CA VAL A 142 -2.50 1.73 1.76
C VAL A 142 -3.06 0.31 1.72
N ALA A 143 -2.59 -0.53 0.79
CA ALA A 143 -3.10 -1.90 0.63
C ALA A 143 -2.64 -2.88 1.72
N THR A 144 -1.35 -2.92 1.99
CA THR A 144 -0.72 -3.98 2.80
C THR A 144 0.02 -3.47 4.02
N GLY A 145 0.23 -2.15 4.10
CA GLY A 145 0.99 -1.52 5.16
C GLY A 145 0.20 -1.42 6.47
N SER A 146 0.94 -1.36 7.54
CA SER A 146 0.43 -1.00 8.87
C SER A 146 1.46 -0.12 9.56
N ALA A 147 0.99 0.91 10.24
CA ALA A 147 1.84 1.77 11.04
C ALA A 147 1.24 1.99 12.43
N ASN A 148 2.11 2.02 13.41
CA ASN A 148 1.76 2.32 14.78
C ASN A 148 2.70 3.37 15.35
N VAL A 149 2.12 4.29 16.10
CA VAL A 149 2.82 5.30 16.89
C VAL A 149 2.32 5.15 18.32
N PRO A 150 3.21 5.24 19.32
CA PRO A 150 2.78 5.24 20.71
C PRO A 150 1.73 6.31 20.97
N GLU A 151 0.83 6.06 21.90
CA GLU A 151 -0.19 7.03 22.28
C GLU A 151 0.43 8.30 22.85
N LYS A 152 -0.21 9.44 22.59
CA LYS A 152 0.11 10.68 23.29
C LYS A 152 -0.12 10.47 24.77
N LEU A 153 0.82 10.91 25.58
CA LEU A 153 0.68 10.91 27.04
C LEU A 153 -0.23 12.08 27.41
N ILE A 154 -1.52 11.83 27.61
CA ILE A 154 -2.50 12.87 28.00
C ILE A 154 -2.84 12.66 29.46
N GLY A 155 -2.34 13.57 30.34
CA GLY A 155 -2.69 13.64 31.76
C GLY A 155 -1.62 13.13 32.71
N GLU A 156 -1.74 13.53 34.01
CA GLU A 156 -0.80 13.21 35.08
C GLU A 156 -0.79 11.71 35.46
N ASP A 157 -1.78 10.93 35.00
CA ASP A 157 -1.94 9.49 35.32
C ASP A 157 -1.59 8.58 34.13
N ALA A 158 -0.80 9.06 33.16
CA ALA A 158 -0.39 8.22 32.04
C ALA A 158 0.64 7.18 32.50
N ASP A 159 0.15 5.99 32.84
CA ASP A 159 1.00 4.83 33.17
C ASP A 159 1.96 4.54 32.02
N ILE A 160 3.23 4.84 32.21
CA ILE A 160 4.31 4.59 31.25
C ILE A 160 4.40 3.09 30.90
N GLU A 161 3.97 2.20 31.81
CA GLU A 161 3.94 0.76 31.60
C GLU A 161 2.84 0.29 30.64
N SER A 162 1.76 1.07 30.43
CA SER A 162 0.65 0.68 29.53
C SER A 162 0.91 0.98 28.04
N SER A 163 1.94 1.72 27.70
CA SER A 163 2.28 2.06 26.31
C SER A 163 3.12 0.98 25.62
N GLY A 164 2.68 -0.26 25.65
CA GLY A 164 3.40 -1.43 25.13
C GLY A 164 3.61 -1.48 23.61
N SER A 165 3.20 -0.48 22.83
CA SER A 165 3.43 -0.40 21.40
C SER A 165 4.42 0.70 21.07
N GLY A 166 5.59 0.32 20.61
CA GLY A 166 6.60 1.23 20.05
C GLY A 166 6.20 1.77 18.67
N TYR A 167 7.07 2.62 18.11
CA TYR A 167 6.97 3.00 16.70
C TYR A 167 7.15 1.76 15.81
N TYR A 168 6.30 1.62 14.81
CA TYR A 168 6.32 0.48 13.93
C TYR A 168 5.71 0.82 12.57
N LEU A 169 6.40 0.46 11.50
CA LEU A 169 5.92 0.49 10.11
C LEU A 169 6.19 -0.88 9.52
N GLU A 170 5.18 -1.52 8.92
CA GLU A 170 5.36 -2.79 8.25
C GLU A 170 4.59 -2.88 6.93
N PHE A 171 5.05 -3.80 6.07
CA PHE A 171 4.36 -4.25 4.85
C PHE A 171 4.24 -5.78 4.93
N ALA A 172 3.01 -6.29 4.83
CA ALA A 172 2.74 -7.73 4.83
C ALA A 172 2.62 -8.24 3.38
N LEU A 173 3.65 -8.93 2.89
CA LEU A 173 3.81 -9.32 1.49
C LEU A 173 3.63 -10.81 1.28
N SER A 174 3.30 -11.21 0.04
CA SER A 174 2.93 -12.58 -0.32
C SER A 174 4.12 -13.54 -0.38
N ASP A 175 5.28 -13.04 -0.81
CA ASP A 175 6.46 -13.86 -1.12
C ASP A 175 7.77 -13.13 -0.80
N GLU A 176 8.84 -13.90 -0.69
CA GLU A 176 10.16 -13.40 -0.33
C GLU A 176 10.78 -12.49 -1.40
N THR A 177 10.65 -12.85 -2.67
CA THR A 177 11.21 -12.07 -3.78
C THR A 177 10.58 -10.69 -3.83
N TYR A 178 9.27 -10.61 -3.59
CA TYR A 178 8.56 -9.35 -3.51
C TYR A 178 9.01 -8.54 -2.28
N ALA A 179 9.18 -9.17 -1.13
CA ALA A 179 9.68 -8.52 0.09
C ALA A 179 11.09 -7.94 -0.10
N LEU A 180 11.99 -8.68 -0.76
CA LEU A 180 13.33 -8.20 -1.10
C LEU A 180 13.30 -7.01 -2.08
N SER A 181 12.39 -7.04 -3.05
CA SER A 181 12.20 -5.92 -3.99
C SER A 181 11.67 -4.66 -3.29
N VAL A 182 10.71 -4.79 -2.38
CA VAL A 182 10.19 -3.66 -1.58
C VAL A 182 11.29 -3.11 -0.66
N LYS A 183 12.05 -3.97 0.00
CA LYS A 183 13.19 -3.57 0.82
C LYS A 183 14.24 -2.80 0.01
N LYS A 184 14.55 -3.24 -1.22
CA LYS A 184 15.46 -2.56 -2.14
C LYS A 184 14.91 -1.19 -2.56
N LEU A 185 13.60 -1.12 -2.83
CA LEU A 185 12.94 0.14 -3.18
C LEU A 185 12.98 1.14 -2.01
N LEU A 186 12.73 0.71 -0.78
CA LEU A 186 12.85 1.54 0.42
C LEU A 186 14.30 2.04 0.62
N LEU A 187 15.27 1.16 0.40
CA LEU A 187 16.69 1.51 0.52
C LEU A 187 17.14 2.59 -0.49
N SER A 188 16.52 2.67 -1.68
CA SER A 188 16.79 3.74 -2.64
C SER A 188 16.38 5.14 -2.15
N PHE A 189 15.63 5.20 -1.05
CA PHE A 189 15.27 6.42 -0.32
C PHE A 189 15.90 6.48 1.08
N ASP A 190 17.01 5.79 1.28
CA ASP A 190 17.76 5.73 2.56
C ASP A 190 16.93 5.13 3.73
N ILE A 191 15.84 4.41 3.42
CA ILE A 191 15.01 3.72 4.41
C ILE A 191 15.50 2.28 4.57
N VAL A 192 16.24 2.02 5.66
CA VAL A 192 16.78 0.69 5.99
C VAL A 192 15.71 -0.14 6.70
N ALA A 193 15.07 -1.06 5.99
CA ALA A 193 14.07 -1.97 6.53
C ALA A 193 14.65 -3.35 6.84
N LYS A 194 14.06 -4.03 7.85
CA LYS A 194 14.32 -5.44 8.19
C LYS A 194 13.23 -6.32 7.59
N THR A 195 13.52 -7.62 7.46
CA THR A 195 12.54 -8.60 6.97
C THR A 195 12.44 -9.76 7.95
N VAL A 196 11.22 -10.25 8.18
CA VAL A 196 10.95 -11.45 8.98
C VAL A 196 9.80 -12.22 8.33
N GLU A 197 9.88 -13.53 8.35
CA GLU A 197 8.78 -14.40 7.98
C GLU A 197 7.83 -14.56 9.18
N ARG A 198 6.52 -14.38 8.93
CA ARG A 198 5.48 -14.56 9.94
C ARG A 198 4.29 -15.31 9.33
N GLY A 199 4.15 -16.56 9.70
CA GLY A 199 3.16 -17.46 9.08
C GLY A 199 3.44 -17.66 7.59
N ASN A 200 2.49 -17.30 6.75
CA ASN A 200 2.61 -17.36 5.28
C ASN A 200 2.89 -15.99 4.63
N LYS A 201 3.41 -15.03 5.40
CA LYS A 201 3.72 -13.67 4.95
C LYS A 201 5.16 -13.30 5.23
N PHE A 202 5.73 -12.49 4.36
CA PHE A 202 7.02 -11.84 4.54
C PHE A 202 6.78 -10.39 4.94
N ILE A 203 7.23 -10.06 6.16
CA ILE A 203 7.01 -8.74 6.75
C ILE A 203 8.27 -7.91 6.57
N VAL A 204 8.17 -6.82 5.81
CA VAL A 204 9.22 -5.79 5.72
C VAL A 204 8.87 -4.70 6.72
N TYR A 205 9.77 -4.36 7.65
CA TYR A 205 9.43 -3.45 8.73
C TYR A 205 10.56 -2.50 9.15
N VAL A 206 10.16 -1.40 9.78
CA VAL A 206 11.00 -0.37 10.39
C VAL A 206 10.47 -0.07 11.79
N LYS A 207 11.37 0.20 12.76
CA LYS A 207 11.01 0.53 14.17
C LYS A 207 11.50 1.91 14.62
N GLU A 208 12.42 2.52 13.89
CA GLU A 208 13.00 3.81 14.24
C GLU A 208 12.04 4.93 13.88
N SER A 209 11.63 5.73 14.89
CA SER A 209 10.61 6.79 14.73
C SER A 209 10.97 7.81 13.66
N GLU A 210 12.23 8.25 13.60
CA GLU A 210 12.70 9.21 12.60
C GLU A 210 12.62 8.63 11.18
N VAL A 211 12.99 7.36 10.99
CA VAL A 211 12.92 6.68 9.69
C VAL A 211 11.48 6.51 9.24
N ILE A 212 10.57 6.19 10.18
CA ILE A 212 9.13 6.11 9.88
C ILE A 212 8.57 7.49 9.52
N SER A 213 8.94 8.54 10.25
CA SER A 213 8.56 9.92 9.93
C SER A 213 9.05 10.33 8.54
N ASN A 214 10.31 10.00 8.21
CA ASN A 214 10.90 10.25 6.88
C ASN A 214 10.16 9.49 5.77
N PHE A 215 9.70 8.26 6.02
CA PHE A 215 8.87 7.52 5.09
C PHE A 215 7.56 8.25 4.78
N PHE A 216 6.84 8.74 5.79
CA PHE A 216 5.60 9.49 5.56
C PHE A 216 5.86 10.85 4.91
N ALA A 217 6.95 11.54 5.25
CA ALA A 217 7.37 12.77 4.60
C ALA A 217 7.69 12.54 3.11
N LEU A 218 8.42 11.47 2.79
CA LEU A 218 8.73 11.04 1.42
C LEU A 218 7.47 10.85 0.58
N LEU A 219 6.42 10.29 1.17
CA LEU A 219 5.14 10.05 0.52
C LEU A 219 4.23 11.28 0.51
N GLY A 220 4.60 12.38 1.17
CA GLY A 220 3.83 13.62 1.23
C GLY A 220 2.67 13.58 2.24
N ALA A 221 2.73 12.72 3.25
CA ALA A 221 1.77 12.66 4.36
C ALA A 221 2.15 13.64 5.47
N SER A 222 2.00 14.94 5.21
CA SER A 222 2.46 16.01 6.09
C SER A 222 1.74 16.06 7.44
N GLU A 223 0.44 15.82 7.46
CA GLU A 223 -0.34 15.78 8.70
C GLU A 223 0.06 14.59 9.59
N THR A 224 0.33 13.44 8.96
CA THR A 224 0.86 12.24 9.64
C THR A 224 2.24 12.53 10.25
N VAL A 225 3.11 13.23 9.53
CA VAL A 225 4.43 13.63 10.02
C VAL A 225 4.31 14.58 11.22
N LEU A 226 3.46 15.61 11.13
CA LEU A 226 3.23 16.54 12.24
C LEU A 226 2.72 15.82 13.49
N TYR A 227 1.75 14.93 13.33
CA TYR A 227 1.27 14.12 14.46
C TYR A 227 2.39 13.29 15.09
N MET A 228 3.24 12.66 14.29
CA MET A 228 4.37 11.89 14.79
C MET A 228 5.38 12.74 15.55
N GLN A 229 5.69 13.93 15.01
CA GLN A 229 6.63 14.87 15.66
C GLN A 229 6.09 15.32 17.02
N ASP A 230 4.80 15.64 17.13
CA ASP A 230 4.16 15.98 18.41
C ASP A 230 4.36 14.85 19.44
N VAL A 231 4.07 13.60 19.05
CA VAL A 231 4.25 12.44 19.93
C VAL A 231 5.71 12.25 20.35
N MET A 232 6.64 12.45 19.43
CA MET A 232 8.09 12.34 19.70
C MET A 232 8.55 13.40 20.71
N ILE A 233 8.09 14.66 20.56
CA ILE A 233 8.42 15.78 21.46
C ILE A 233 7.83 15.51 22.85
N GLU A 234 6.55 15.15 22.95
CA GLU A 234 5.90 14.85 24.23
C GLU A 234 6.66 13.75 25.01
N ARG A 235 7.15 12.73 24.32
CA ARG A 235 7.93 11.66 24.96
C ARG A 235 9.33 12.09 25.39
N LEU A 236 9.95 13.02 24.66
CA LEU A 236 11.25 13.57 25.06
C LEU A 236 11.16 14.47 26.30
N VAL A 237 10.02 15.17 26.47
CA VAL A 237 9.79 16.08 27.61
C VAL A 237 9.39 15.32 28.87
N ASN A 238 8.74 14.15 28.73
CA ASN A 238 8.21 13.36 29.86
C ASN A 238 9.10 12.18 30.28
N ASN A 239 10.29 12.01 29.66
CA ASN A 239 11.35 11.09 30.09
C ASN A 239 12.46 11.86 30.80
#